data_c9a25a49ea9ecebc35ea358c455c5151
#
_entry.id   c9a25a49ea9ecebc35ea358c455c5151
#
_cell.length_a   1.000
_cell.length_b   1.000
_cell.length_c   1.000
_cell.angle_alpha   90.00
_cell.angle_beta   90.00
_cell.angle_gamma   90.00
#
_symmetry.space_group_name_H-M   'P 1'
#
loop_
_entity.id
_entity.type
_entity.pdbx_description
1 polymer ?
#
loop_
_entity_poly.entity_id
_entity_poly.type
_entity_poly.pdbx_seq_one_letter_code
_entity_poly.pdbx_strand_id
1 'polypeptide(L)'
;CYIETWTHGKYIANSGLIVAPEFRNRHLGKLVKQVAFNLSRKKYPKSKLFGITTSHAVMKINTELGYKPVPYSELTTDDEFWEGCKTCVNFNILQSNNRKNCLCTALLLDPKAKKPAATVIKESPVVVLAFSGGLDTSYCVKYLSQERHLNVHSVIVDTGGFSASELEKIEAKAKRLGVTKHVVLDQAQEFYRKCIKYLIYGNVMKNNTYPLSVSSERIFQAFAVAGYAKEIGAKYIAHGSTGAGNDQVRFDMIFNILLPEVEIITPIRDNKVSRNEEIEYLKNFGIMEDWSKAVYSINKGIWGTSVGGRETLTSCEYLPEEAFPTQLNRRDTMTIELAFKSGELCGLNGEKNLSSVEAIKNLAQLTGEYAIGRDMHVGDTIIGIKGRVGFEAGGPLVIIKAHHALEKHVLTKWQLYWKDQLANWYGNLLHEGHFLDPVMRDIEKFLESTQKSVTGTVSVLLAPYRFQVLGITSPYDLMSPEFATYGEMNNYWDGDDVRGFSKIFSTQSMIHYKVNLKNAKD
;
A
#
# COMPACT_ATOMS: atom_id res chain seq x y z
N CYS A 1 9.83 18.83 -40.07
CA CYS A 1 9.97 20.27 -39.91
C CYS A 1 11.39 20.69 -40.31
N TYR A 2 11.49 21.70 -41.14
CA TYR A 2 12.77 22.25 -41.59
C TYR A 2 12.84 23.75 -41.32
N ILE A 3 14.08 24.28 -41.40
CA ILE A 3 14.39 25.67 -41.08
C ILE A 3 14.86 26.34 -42.38
N GLU A 4 14.12 27.34 -42.81
CA GLU A 4 14.41 28.13 -44.02
C GLU A 4 14.75 29.56 -43.66
N THR A 5 15.70 30.17 -44.41
CA THR A 5 16.15 31.54 -44.22
C THR A 5 15.69 32.41 -45.40
N TRP A 6 15.11 33.58 -45.07
CA TRP A 6 14.54 34.50 -46.03
C TRP A 6 15.06 35.93 -45.81
N THR A 7 15.06 36.74 -46.83
CA THR A 7 15.52 38.14 -46.80
C THR A 7 16.91 38.25 -46.16
N HIS A 8 17.89 37.50 -46.71
CA HIS A 8 19.29 37.47 -46.25
C HIS A 8 19.41 37.10 -44.77
N GLY A 9 18.60 36.17 -44.28
CA GLY A 9 18.62 35.70 -42.89
C GLY A 9 17.90 36.61 -41.87
N LYS A 10 17.21 37.65 -42.29
CA LYS A 10 16.41 38.53 -41.44
C LYS A 10 15.17 37.82 -40.90
N TYR A 11 14.61 36.89 -41.67
CA TYR A 11 13.46 36.09 -41.35
C TYR A 11 13.80 34.58 -41.45
N ILE A 12 13.26 33.81 -40.52
CA ILE A 12 13.40 32.34 -40.47
C ILE A 12 12.02 31.71 -40.44
N ALA A 13 11.72 30.85 -41.39
CA ALA A 13 10.51 30.04 -41.36
C ALA A 13 10.81 28.66 -40.78
N ASN A 14 9.98 28.17 -39.86
CA ASN A 14 9.99 26.80 -39.41
C ASN A 14 8.80 26.07 -40.06
N SER A 15 9.05 25.50 -41.24
CA SER A 15 8.03 24.97 -42.15
C SER A 15 7.98 23.43 -42.14
N GLY A 16 6.95 22.85 -42.78
CA GLY A 16 6.88 21.42 -43.07
C GLY A 16 6.74 20.53 -41.84
N LEU A 17 6.00 20.96 -40.81
CA LEU A 17 5.72 20.08 -39.68
C LEU A 17 4.72 19.00 -40.08
N ILE A 18 5.18 17.79 -40.28
CA ILE A 18 4.39 16.61 -40.64
C ILE A 18 4.69 15.50 -39.63
N VAL A 19 3.63 14.87 -39.11
CA VAL A 19 3.70 13.66 -38.28
C VAL A 19 2.87 12.59 -38.99
N ALA A 20 3.49 11.45 -39.30
CA ALA A 20 2.81 10.34 -39.93
C ALA A 20 1.62 9.86 -39.06
N PRO A 21 0.52 9.41 -39.68
CA PRO A 21 -0.73 9.09 -38.98
C PRO A 21 -0.55 8.16 -37.77
N GLU A 22 0.28 7.13 -37.91
CA GLU A 22 0.58 6.14 -36.88
C GLU A 22 1.33 6.69 -35.66
N PHE A 23 1.92 7.89 -35.79
CA PHE A 23 2.64 8.56 -34.71
C PHE A 23 1.92 9.81 -34.18
N ARG A 24 0.68 10.08 -34.64
CA ARG A 24 -0.14 11.19 -34.10
C ARG A 24 -0.61 10.91 -32.69
N ASN A 25 -1.09 11.93 -32.01
CA ASN A 25 -1.56 11.88 -30.59
C ASN A 25 -0.49 11.46 -29.55
N ARG A 26 0.81 11.48 -29.95
CA ARG A 26 1.96 11.19 -29.06
C ARG A 26 2.80 12.43 -28.78
N HIS A 27 2.25 13.62 -28.94
CA HIS A 27 2.93 14.92 -28.74
C HIS A 27 4.20 15.15 -29.59
N LEU A 28 4.52 14.27 -30.53
CA LEU A 28 5.72 14.36 -31.36
C LEU A 28 5.78 15.65 -32.19
N GLY A 29 4.65 16.14 -32.68
CA GLY A 29 4.59 17.41 -33.41
C GLY A 29 5.07 18.59 -32.54
N LYS A 30 4.69 18.63 -31.28
CA LYS A 30 5.13 19.65 -30.31
C LYS A 30 6.63 19.54 -30.05
N LEU A 31 7.14 18.32 -29.83
CA LEU A 31 8.57 18.06 -29.61
C LEU A 31 9.42 18.50 -30.80
N VAL A 32 9.06 18.06 -32.00
CA VAL A 32 9.80 18.43 -33.24
C VAL A 32 9.80 19.93 -33.44
N LYS A 33 8.66 20.60 -33.21
CA LYS A 33 8.57 22.06 -33.34
C LYS A 33 9.43 22.79 -32.31
N GLN A 34 9.46 22.30 -31.08
CA GLN A 34 10.31 22.84 -30.00
C GLN A 34 11.80 22.73 -30.35
N VAL A 35 12.22 21.58 -30.87
CA VAL A 35 13.62 21.36 -31.29
C VAL A 35 13.98 22.32 -32.43
N ALA A 36 13.15 22.43 -33.48
CA ALA A 36 13.37 23.34 -34.60
C ALA A 36 13.42 24.80 -34.14
N PHE A 37 12.54 25.19 -33.21
CA PHE A 37 12.53 26.53 -32.58
C PHE A 37 13.85 26.81 -31.85
N ASN A 38 14.27 25.92 -30.96
CA ASN A 38 15.51 26.09 -30.21
C ASN A 38 16.75 26.18 -31.12
N LEU A 39 16.80 25.34 -32.13
CA LEU A 39 17.87 25.36 -33.09
C LEU A 39 17.89 26.67 -33.91
N SER A 40 16.72 27.14 -34.34
CA SER A 40 16.58 28.43 -35.04
C SER A 40 17.05 29.61 -34.20
N ARG A 41 16.67 29.63 -32.93
CA ARG A 41 17.09 30.69 -31.98
C ARG A 41 18.60 30.63 -31.71
N LYS A 42 19.17 29.42 -31.59
CA LYS A 42 20.62 29.23 -31.39
C LYS A 42 21.43 29.70 -32.62
N LYS A 43 20.99 29.32 -33.80
CA LYS A 43 21.72 29.57 -35.06
C LYS A 43 21.51 31.00 -35.58
N TYR A 44 20.30 31.57 -35.36
CA TYR A 44 19.90 32.88 -35.86
C TYR A 44 19.31 33.78 -34.72
N PRO A 45 20.12 34.18 -33.75
CA PRO A 45 19.61 34.82 -32.54
C PRO A 45 18.96 36.20 -32.77
N LYS A 46 19.30 36.89 -33.86
CA LYS A 46 18.80 38.22 -34.24
C LYS A 46 17.66 38.17 -35.26
N SER A 47 17.33 37.04 -35.82
CA SER A 47 16.32 36.90 -36.88
C SER A 47 14.91 36.76 -36.31
N LYS A 48 13.93 37.27 -37.04
CA LYS A 48 12.50 37.06 -36.74
C LYS A 48 12.12 35.65 -37.18
N LEU A 49 11.48 34.89 -36.29
CA LEU A 49 10.93 33.58 -36.61
C LEU A 49 9.45 33.72 -36.98
N PHE A 50 9.04 33.10 -38.08
CA PHE A 50 7.65 33.15 -38.51
C PHE A 50 7.11 31.83 -39.06
N GLY A 51 5.81 31.77 -39.20
CA GLY A 51 5.11 30.67 -39.85
C GLY A 51 3.71 31.06 -40.25
N ILE A 52 3.19 30.42 -41.29
CA ILE A 52 1.79 30.55 -41.71
C ILE A 52 1.11 29.19 -41.63
N THR A 53 -0.11 29.11 -41.12
CA THR A 53 -0.83 27.85 -40.94
C THR A 53 -2.35 28.01 -40.89
N THR A 54 -3.06 27.01 -41.42
CA THR A 54 -4.52 26.85 -41.20
C THR A 54 -4.80 25.90 -40.04
N SER A 55 -3.79 25.17 -39.53
CA SER A 55 -3.95 24.17 -38.47
C SER A 55 -4.04 24.79 -37.08
N HIS A 56 -5.17 24.62 -36.42
CA HIS A 56 -5.36 25.07 -35.03
C HIS A 56 -4.32 24.46 -34.07
N ALA A 57 -3.95 23.18 -34.26
CA ALA A 57 -2.94 22.52 -33.46
C ALA A 57 -1.56 23.18 -33.62
N VAL A 58 -1.17 23.54 -34.85
CA VAL A 58 0.10 24.24 -35.11
C VAL A 58 0.07 25.67 -34.59
N MET A 59 -1.08 26.38 -34.68
CA MET A 59 -1.26 27.69 -34.08
C MET A 59 -1.03 27.64 -32.57
N LYS A 60 -1.66 26.68 -31.88
CA LYS A 60 -1.50 26.49 -30.44
C LYS A 60 -0.04 26.26 -30.06
N ILE A 61 0.67 25.37 -30.74
CA ILE A 61 2.10 25.09 -30.51
C ILE A 61 2.94 26.37 -30.71
N ASN A 62 2.71 27.11 -31.78
CA ASN A 62 3.45 28.33 -32.07
C ASN A 62 3.19 29.42 -31.02
N THR A 63 1.94 29.59 -30.57
CA THR A 63 1.58 30.54 -29.52
C THR A 63 2.24 30.20 -28.19
N GLU A 64 2.29 28.93 -27.84
CA GLU A 64 3.01 28.43 -26.65
C GLU A 64 4.53 28.71 -26.74
N LEU A 65 5.09 28.76 -27.94
CA LEU A 65 6.49 29.11 -28.20
C LEU A 65 6.73 30.67 -28.22
N GLY A 66 5.67 31.45 -28.05
CA GLY A 66 5.74 32.91 -27.96
C GLY A 66 5.54 33.62 -29.29
N TYR A 67 5.14 32.93 -30.36
CA TYR A 67 4.75 33.61 -31.59
C TYR A 67 3.42 34.35 -31.38
N LYS A 68 3.28 35.49 -32.01
CA LYS A 68 2.05 36.33 -31.98
C LYS A 68 1.42 36.37 -33.38
N PRO A 69 0.11 36.35 -33.48
CA PRO A 69 -0.58 36.63 -34.75
C PRO A 69 -0.19 38.06 -35.24
N VAL A 70 0.13 38.17 -36.51
CA VAL A 70 0.52 39.43 -37.16
C VAL A 70 -0.12 39.53 -38.54
N PRO A 71 -0.29 40.78 -39.08
CA PRO A 71 -0.63 40.97 -40.46
C PRO A 71 0.45 40.41 -41.38
N TYR A 72 0.09 39.98 -42.59
CA TYR A 72 1.02 39.46 -43.57
C TYR A 72 2.10 40.45 -43.98
N SER A 73 1.82 41.76 -43.89
CA SER A 73 2.76 42.84 -44.13
C SER A 73 3.99 42.85 -43.20
N GLU A 74 3.92 42.16 -42.05
CA GLU A 74 5.03 42.02 -41.11
C GLU A 74 5.93 40.82 -41.41
N LEU A 75 5.55 39.94 -42.36
CA LEU A 75 6.35 38.82 -42.80
C LEU A 75 7.40 39.23 -43.83
N THR A 76 8.14 38.23 -44.31
CA THR A 76 9.12 38.46 -45.37
C THR A 76 8.46 38.96 -46.66
N THR A 77 9.15 39.88 -47.36
CA THR A 77 8.76 40.37 -48.69
C THR A 77 9.37 39.54 -49.82
N ASP A 78 10.10 38.48 -49.50
CA ASP A 78 10.81 37.64 -50.43
C ASP A 78 9.84 36.88 -51.36
N ASP A 79 9.92 37.12 -52.65
CA ASP A 79 9.02 36.54 -53.64
C ASP A 79 9.10 35.00 -53.67
N GLU A 80 10.30 34.47 -53.50
CA GLU A 80 10.53 33.02 -53.49
C GLU A 80 9.76 32.32 -52.35
N PHE A 81 9.65 32.97 -51.18
CA PHE A 81 8.81 32.44 -50.10
C PHE A 81 7.33 32.37 -50.51
N TRP A 82 6.80 33.40 -51.13
CA TRP A 82 5.40 33.49 -51.54
C TRP A 82 5.09 32.59 -52.76
N GLU A 83 6.09 32.26 -53.57
CA GLU A 83 5.96 31.28 -54.65
C GLU A 83 5.66 29.88 -54.10
N GLY A 84 6.12 29.52 -52.93
CA GLY A 84 5.78 28.29 -52.26
C GLY A 84 4.26 28.12 -51.99
N CYS A 85 3.51 29.23 -52.00
CA CYS A 85 2.04 29.18 -51.90
C CYS A 85 1.31 28.86 -53.21
N LYS A 86 1.97 28.81 -54.36
CA LYS A 86 1.37 28.57 -55.70
C LYS A 86 0.63 27.23 -55.77
N THR A 87 1.08 26.22 -55.02
CA THR A 87 0.45 24.89 -54.99
C THR A 87 -0.69 24.78 -53.94
N CYS A 88 -0.96 25.82 -53.17
CA CYS A 88 -1.96 25.82 -52.15
C CYS A 88 -3.35 26.09 -52.74
N VAL A 89 -4.37 25.37 -52.28
CA VAL A 89 -5.79 25.54 -52.69
C VAL A 89 -6.32 26.95 -52.42
N ASN A 90 -5.71 27.70 -51.50
CA ASN A 90 -6.07 29.05 -51.10
C ASN A 90 -5.24 30.12 -51.83
N PHE A 91 -4.45 29.78 -52.86
CA PHE A 91 -3.54 30.71 -53.53
C PHE A 91 -4.28 31.86 -54.19
N ASN A 92 -5.44 31.63 -54.80
CA ASN A 92 -6.28 32.68 -55.40
C ASN A 92 -6.71 33.73 -54.39
N ILE A 93 -6.96 33.35 -53.12
CA ILE A 93 -7.30 34.31 -52.05
C ILE A 93 -6.08 35.18 -51.73
N LEU A 94 -4.90 34.58 -51.61
CA LEU A 94 -3.66 35.32 -51.38
C LEU A 94 -3.36 36.30 -52.51
N GLN A 95 -3.54 35.87 -53.75
CA GLN A 95 -3.26 36.66 -54.96
C GLN A 95 -4.25 37.83 -55.10
N SER A 96 -5.58 37.58 -54.93
CA SER A 96 -6.61 38.63 -55.03
C SER A 96 -6.47 39.71 -53.94
N ASN A 97 -5.85 39.37 -52.83
CA ASN A 97 -5.57 40.33 -51.73
C ASN A 97 -4.16 40.93 -51.78
N ASN A 98 -3.47 40.84 -52.92
CA ASN A 98 -2.09 41.33 -53.07
C ASN A 98 -1.16 40.91 -51.93
N ARG A 99 -1.23 39.63 -51.52
CA ARG A 99 -0.48 39.04 -50.39
C ARG A 99 -0.72 39.69 -49.01
N LYS A 100 -1.80 40.45 -48.84
CA LYS A 100 -2.11 41.13 -47.55
C LYS A 100 -2.90 40.24 -46.60
N ASN A 101 -3.60 39.22 -47.12
CA ASN A 101 -4.43 38.31 -46.32
C ASN A 101 -4.63 36.96 -47.04
N CYS A 102 -4.85 35.91 -46.27
CA CYS A 102 -5.23 34.57 -46.69
C CYS A 102 -5.97 33.85 -45.57
N LEU A 103 -6.48 32.63 -45.81
CA LEU A 103 -7.09 31.81 -44.76
C LEU A 103 -6.08 31.25 -43.73
N CYS A 104 -4.79 31.30 -44.04
CA CYS A 104 -3.73 30.98 -43.09
C CYS A 104 -3.56 32.11 -42.05
N THR A 105 -3.32 31.75 -40.82
CA THR A 105 -2.89 32.70 -39.80
C THR A 105 -1.37 32.90 -39.86
N ALA A 106 -0.92 34.15 -40.02
CA ALA A 106 0.48 34.50 -39.90
C ALA A 106 0.88 34.65 -38.44
N LEU A 107 1.99 34.07 -38.05
CA LEU A 107 2.51 34.06 -36.68
C LEU A 107 3.98 34.49 -36.74
N LEU A 108 4.37 35.46 -35.90
CA LEU A 108 5.73 36.03 -35.86
C LEU A 108 6.25 36.07 -34.42
N LEU A 109 7.53 35.75 -34.25
CA LEU A 109 8.29 35.96 -33.04
C LEU A 109 9.42 36.96 -33.32
N ASP A 110 9.36 38.12 -32.66
CA ASP A 110 10.42 39.13 -32.73
C ASP A 110 11.63 38.72 -31.86
N PRO A 111 12.88 38.87 -32.36
CA PRO A 111 14.08 38.54 -31.57
C PRO A 111 14.23 39.44 -30.33
N LYS A 112 13.63 40.62 -30.30
CA LYS A 112 13.62 41.54 -29.16
C LYS A 112 12.51 41.23 -28.15
N ALA A 113 11.55 40.39 -28.46
CA ALA A 113 10.58 39.94 -27.48
C ALA A 113 11.35 39.22 -26.34
N LYS A 114 11.21 39.72 -25.10
CA LYS A 114 11.72 39.01 -23.93
C LYS A 114 11.39 37.52 -24.12
N LYS A 115 12.40 36.64 -23.99
CA LYS A 115 12.15 35.22 -23.91
C LYS A 115 10.90 35.05 -23.09
N PRO A 116 9.85 34.36 -23.57
CA PRO A 116 8.91 33.81 -22.64
C PRO A 116 9.81 33.06 -21.64
N ALA A 117 9.69 33.37 -20.35
CA ALA A 117 10.42 32.66 -19.32
C ALA A 117 10.42 31.19 -19.78
N ALA A 118 11.62 30.61 -19.92
CA ALA A 118 11.73 29.25 -20.46
C ALA A 118 10.52 28.53 -19.90
N THR A 119 9.64 28.04 -20.77
CA THR A 119 8.59 27.16 -20.32
C THR A 119 9.42 26.03 -19.77
N VAL A 120 9.72 26.09 -18.49
CA VAL A 120 10.01 24.93 -17.70
C VAL A 120 8.87 24.04 -18.14
N ILE A 121 9.17 22.99 -18.90
CA ILE A 121 8.24 21.88 -19.04
C ILE A 121 7.98 21.62 -17.59
N LYS A 122 6.82 22.11 -17.07
CA LYS A 122 6.42 21.84 -15.72
C LYS A 122 6.27 20.35 -15.77
N GLU A 123 7.30 19.63 -15.32
CA GLU A 123 7.23 18.20 -15.21
C GLU A 123 5.91 17.95 -14.54
N SER A 124 5.06 17.15 -15.15
CA SER A 124 3.75 16.85 -14.59
C SER A 124 3.99 16.47 -13.14
N PRO A 125 3.27 17.06 -12.18
CA PRO A 125 3.55 16.81 -10.78
C PRO A 125 3.58 15.33 -10.50
N VAL A 126 4.46 14.89 -9.63
CA VAL A 126 4.57 13.50 -9.25
C VAL A 126 3.46 13.14 -8.28
N VAL A 127 2.79 12.01 -8.54
CA VAL A 127 1.91 11.31 -7.59
C VAL A 127 2.55 9.99 -7.20
N VAL A 128 2.59 9.72 -5.90
CA VAL A 128 3.02 8.42 -5.36
C VAL A 128 1.79 7.57 -5.12
N LEU A 129 1.69 6.45 -5.83
CA LEU A 129 0.57 5.52 -5.75
C LEU A 129 0.96 4.26 -4.97
N ALA A 130 0.26 3.97 -3.86
CA ALA A 130 0.30 2.66 -3.23
C ALA A 130 -0.24 1.61 -4.22
N PHE A 131 0.64 0.70 -4.69
CA PHE A 131 0.37 -0.17 -5.82
C PHE A 131 0.50 -1.64 -5.44
N SER A 132 -0.55 -2.42 -5.64
CA SER A 132 -0.58 -3.86 -5.39
C SER A 132 -0.52 -4.72 -6.66
N GLY A 133 -0.64 -4.10 -7.84
CA GLY A 133 -0.79 -4.83 -9.12
C GLY A 133 -2.20 -5.39 -9.36
N GLY A 134 -3.15 -5.17 -8.47
CA GLY A 134 -4.56 -5.54 -8.62
C GLY A 134 -5.31 -4.67 -9.63
N LEU A 135 -6.60 -4.95 -9.83
CA LEU A 135 -7.49 -4.21 -10.73
C LEU A 135 -7.54 -2.72 -10.35
N ASP A 136 -7.94 -2.44 -9.11
CA ASP A 136 -8.16 -1.09 -8.59
C ASP A 136 -6.91 -0.21 -8.76
N THR A 137 -5.74 -0.72 -8.40
CA THR A 137 -4.50 0.03 -8.53
C THR A 137 -4.03 0.16 -9.99
N SER A 138 -4.38 -0.79 -10.86
CA SER A 138 -4.14 -0.67 -12.31
C SER A 138 -5.01 0.42 -12.95
N TYR A 139 -6.28 0.51 -12.53
CA TYR A 139 -7.18 1.60 -12.89
C TYR A 139 -6.60 2.95 -12.42
N CYS A 140 -6.16 3.04 -11.16
CA CYS A 140 -5.57 4.25 -10.59
C CYS A 140 -4.37 4.76 -11.41
N VAL A 141 -3.47 3.87 -11.87
CA VAL A 141 -2.34 4.26 -12.73
C VAL A 141 -2.83 4.97 -13.99
N LYS A 142 -3.82 4.40 -14.68
CA LYS A 142 -4.35 4.98 -15.93
C LYS A 142 -5.12 6.28 -15.67
N TYR A 143 -5.97 6.31 -14.67
CA TYR A 143 -6.71 7.52 -14.30
C TYR A 143 -5.78 8.68 -13.94
N LEU A 144 -4.80 8.44 -13.07
CA LEU A 144 -3.86 9.47 -12.63
C LEU A 144 -2.98 10.00 -13.77
N SER A 145 -2.55 9.13 -14.69
CA SER A 145 -1.70 9.52 -15.81
C SER A 145 -2.49 10.16 -16.95
N GLN A 146 -3.68 9.67 -17.29
CA GLN A 146 -4.44 10.11 -18.47
C GLN A 146 -5.41 11.26 -18.16
N GLU A 147 -6.17 11.16 -17.05
CA GLU A 147 -7.19 12.17 -16.72
C GLU A 147 -6.61 13.30 -15.86
N ARG A 148 -5.71 12.97 -14.93
CA ARG A 148 -5.10 13.96 -14.03
C ARG A 148 -3.75 14.48 -14.56
N HIS A 149 -3.21 13.89 -15.62
CA HIS A 149 -1.93 14.25 -16.25
C HIS A 149 -0.76 14.31 -15.25
N LEU A 150 -0.71 13.35 -14.32
CA LEU A 150 0.32 13.25 -13.30
C LEU A 150 1.41 12.23 -13.71
N ASN A 151 2.63 12.44 -13.25
CA ASN A 151 3.70 11.47 -13.33
C ASN A 151 3.54 10.44 -12.19
N VAL A 152 3.17 9.21 -12.53
CA VAL A 152 2.86 8.19 -11.55
C VAL A 152 4.12 7.44 -11.13
N HIS A 153 4.48 7.55 -9.85
CA HIS A 153 5.42 6.65 -9.20
C HIS A 153 4.62 5.60 -8.45
N SER A 154 4.62 4.35 -8.94
CA SER A 154 3.98 3.23 -8.25
C SER A 154 4.92 2.64 -7.21
N VAL A 155 4.42 2.43 -6.01
CA VAL A 155 5.18 1.89 -4.88
C VAL A 155 4.50 0.63 -4.37
N ILE A 156 5.18 -0.51 -4.44
CA ILE A 156 4.79 -1.73 -3.73
C ILE A 156 5.61 -1.85 -2.46
N VAL A 157 4.96 -2.19 -1.37
CA VAL A 157 5.61 -2.42 -0.08
C VAL A 157 5.57 -3.91 0.23
N ASP A 158 6.73 -4.54 0.24
CA ASP A 158 6.87 -5.93 0.65
C ASP A 158 7.01 -6.03 2.17
N THR A 159 6.02 -6.60 2.80
CA THR A 159 5.98 -6.93 4.22
C THR A 159 6.35 -8.40 4.49
N GLY A 160 7.02 -9.03 3.53
CA GLY A 160 7.47 -10.42 3.59
C GLY A 160 6.48 -11.44 3.04
N GLY A 161 5.44 -10.99 2.31
CA GLY A 161 4.42 -11.84 1.70
C GLY A 161 4.65 -12.18 0.23
N PHE A 162 5.62 -11.53 -0.44
CA PHE A 162 5.88 -11.73 -1.86
C PHE A 162 7.16 -12.54 -2.10
N SER A 163 7.13 -13.37 -3.13
CA SER A 163 8.34 -13.95 -3.72
C SER A 163 9.00 -12.98 -4.70
N ALA A 164 10.29 -13.14 -4.97
CA ALA A 164 11.01 -12.34 -5.95
C ALA A 164 10.32 -12.35 -7.34
N SER A 165 9.85 -13.54 -7.78
CA SER A 165 9.16 -13.66 -9.07
C SER A 165 7.81 -12.95 -9.12
N GLU A 166 7.08 -12.86 -7.99
CA GLU A 166 5.86 -12.07 -7.90
C GLU A 166 6.15 -10.58 -8.02
N LEU A 167 7.18 -10.09 -7.33
CA LEU A 167 7.60 -8.67 -7.41
C LEU A 167 8.03 -8.29 -8.83
N GLU A 168 8.80 -9.13 -9.53
CA GLU A 168 9.18 -8.92 -10.93
C GLU A 168 7.96 -8.84 -11.87
N LYS A 169 6.97 -9.70 -11.68
CA LYS A 169 5.71 -9.66 -12.45
C LYS A 169 4.93 -8.37 -12.21
N ILE A 170 4.88 -7.92 -10.94
CA ILE A 170 4.20 -6.67 -10.56
C ILE A 170 4.93 -5.46 -11.16
N GLU A 171 6.26 -5.44 -11.13
CA GLU A 171 7.06 -4.39 -11.77
C GLU A 171 6.83 -4.35 -13.28
N ALA A 172 6.88 -5.51 -13.95
CA ALA A 172 6.61 -5.60 -15.39
C ALA A 172 5.21 -5.09 -15.73
N LYS A 173 4.21 -5.40 -14.89
CA LYS A 173 2.85 -4.90 -15.02
C LYS A 173 2.79 -3.38 -14.85
N ALA A 174 3.41 -2.83 -13.82
CA ALA A 174 3.46 -1.39 -13.58
C ALA A 174 4.06 -0.64 -14.80
N LYS A 175 5.16 -1.16 -15.37
CA LYS A 175 5.78 -0.61 -16.59
C LYS A 175 4.83 -0.66 -17.80
N ARG A 176 4.10 -1.76 -18.01
CA ARG A 176 3.08 -1.85 -19.09
C ARG A 176 1.93 -0.85 -18.88
N LEU A 177 1.56 -0.59 -17.65
CA LEU A 177 0.55 0.42 -17.32
C LEU A 177 1.04 1.84 -17.60
N GLY A 178 2.34 2.05 -17.80
CA GLY A 178 2.92 3.34 -18.14
C GLY A 178 3.26 4.22 -16.94
N VAL A 179 3.60 3.63 -15.79
CA VAL A 179 4.14 4.39 -14.65
C VAL A 179 5.50 5.00 -15.04
N THR A 180 5.78 6.17 -14.50
CA THR A 180 7.07 6.85 -14.72
C THR A 180 8.20 6.14 -13.97
N LYS A 181 7.89 5.63 -12.77
CA LYS A 181 8.81 4.86 -11.94
C LYS A 181 8.05 3.81 -11.14
N HIS A 182 8.65 2.64 -10.97
CA HIS A 182 8.18 1.62 -10.01
C HIS A 182 9.22 1.45 -8.92
N VAL A 183 8.76 1.33 -7.67
CA VAL A 183 9.62 1.18 -6.49
C VAL A 183 9.10 0.02 -5.65
N VAL A 184 10.02 -0.85 -5.24
CA VAL A 184 9.77 -1.92 -4.28
C VAL A 184 10.42 -1.53 -2.96
N LEU A 185 9.66 -1.48 -1.87
CA LEU A 185 10.16 -1.16 -0.53
C LEU A 185 10.03 -2.39 0.36
N ASP A 186 11.15 -2.99 0.74
CA ASP A 186 11.17 -4.07 1.73
C ASP A 186 10.98 -3.50 3.15
N GLN A 187 9.91 -3.92 3.80
CA GLN A 187 9.53 -3.51 5.15
C GLN A 187 9.40 -4.69 6.12
N ALA A 188 9.77 -5.90 5.74
CA ALA A 188 9.55 -7.10 6.55
C ALA A 188 10.18 -7.01 7.94
N GLN A 189 11.45 -6.57 8.02
CA GLN A 189 12.16 -6.43 9.29
C GLN A 189 11.61 -5.28 10.15
N GLU A 190 11.28 -4.16 9.53
CA GLU A 190 10.75 -2.99 10.24
C GLU A 190 9.33 -3.27 10.76
N PHE A 191 8.51 -3.95 9.99
CA PHE A 191 7.18 -4.40 10.38
C PHE A 191 7.25 -5.39 11.55
N TYR A 192 8.19 -6.35 11.51
CA TYR A 192 8.45 -7.23 12.65
C TYR A 192 8.82 -6.43 13.88
N ARG A 193 9.87 -5.62 13.79
CA ARG A 193 10.46 -4.90 14.91
C ARG A 193 9.48 -3.94 15.60
N LYS A 194 8.64 -3.24 14.82
CA LYS A 194 7.74 -2.21 15.33
C LYS A 194 6.32 -2.69 15.62
N CYS A 195 5.93 -3.86 15.13
CA CYS A 195 4.54 -4.31 15.23
C CYS A 195 4.42 -5.78 15.60
N ILE A 196 4.89 -6.72 14.76
CA ILE A 196 4.66 -8.15 14.96
C ILE A 196 5.21 -8.62 16.32
N LYS A 197 6.38 -8.12 16.72
CA LYS A 197 6.96 -8.39 18.05
C LYS A 197 5.95 -8.13 19.17
N TYR A 198 5.24 -7.03 19.12
CA TYR A 198 4.25 -6.68 20.14
C TYR A 198 2.93 -7.45 20.02
N LEU A 199 2.57 -7.87 18.80
CA LEU A 199 1.45 -8.79 18.60
C LEU A 199 1.76 -10.15 19.25
N ILE A 200 3.01 -10.62 19.18
CA ILE A 200 3.48 -11.83 19.85
C ILE A 200 3.49 -11.60 21.38
N TYR A 201 4.16 -10.57 21.86
CA TYR A 201 4.26 -10.25 23.29
C TYR A 201 2.91 -10.11 23.98
N GLY A 202 1.94 -9.50 23.27
CA GLY A 202 0.58 -9.36 23.74
C GLY A 202 -0.31 -10.59 23.53
N ASN A 203 0.13 -11.59 22.77
CA ASN A 203 -0.74 -12.66 22.28
C ASN A 203 -2.01 -12.10 21.60
N VAL A 204 -1.85 -11.06 20.79
CA VAL A 204 -2.94 -10.22 20.32
C VAL A 204 -3.80 -10.94 19.30
N MET A 205 -5.09 -11.08 19.61
CA MET A 205 -6.09 -11.61 18.69
C MET A 205 -7.38 -10.78 18.81
N LYS A 206 -7.76 -10.12 17.71
CA LYS A 206 -9.01 -9.36 17.64
C LYS A 206 -10.20 -10.30 17.79
N ASN A 207 -11.05 -10.01 18.78
CA ASN A 207 -12.21 -10.84 19.12
C ASN A 207 -11.85 -12.33 19.34
N ASN A 208 -10.68 -12.61 19.90
CA ASN A 208 -10.14 -13.96 20.14
C ASN A 208 -10.03 -14.85 18.89
N THR A 209 -10.03 -14.27 17.69
CA THR A 209 -10.05 -15.02 16.43
C THR A 209 -8.97 -14.54 15.46
N TYR A 210 -8.90 -13.24 15.20
CA TYR A 210 -8.11 -12.67 14.12
C TYR A 210 -6.77 -12.10 14.61
N PRO A 211 -5.62 -12.61 14.13
CA PRO A 211 -4.30 -12.16 14.60
C PRO A 211 -3.85 -10.80 14.03
N LEU A 212 -4.75 -10.01 13.47
CA LEU A 212 -4.53 -8.69 12.89
C LEU A 212 -3.55 -8.68 11.69
N SER A 213 -3.48 -9.75 10.92
CA SER A 213 -2.51 -9.90 9.83
C SER A 213 -2.47 -8.69 8.89
N VAL A 214 -3.46 -8.54 8.04
CA VAL A 214 -3.49 -7.47 7.02
C VAL A 214 -3.78 -6.09 7.63
N SER A 215 -4.57 -6.01 8.70
CA SER A 215 -4.89 -4.72 9.30
C SER A 215 -3.68 -4.00 9.88
N SER A 216 -2.74 -4.73 10.48
CA SER A 216 -1.47 -4.16 10.95
C SER A 216 -0.52 -3.83 9.80
N GLU A 217 -0.50 -4.67 8.78
CA GLU A 217 0.34 -4.51 7.60
C GLU A 217 0.05 -3.21 6.83
N ARG A 218 -1.22 -2.85 6.65
CA ARG A 218 -1.64 -1.63 5.94
C ARG A 218 -1.05 -0.36 6.54
N ILE A 219 -0.87 -0.32 7.86
CA ILE A 219 -0.24 0.80 8.55
C ILE A 219 1.22 0.94 8.11
N PHE A 220 1.97 -0.16 8.04
CA PHE A 220 3.37 -0.14 7.63
C PHE A 220 3.54 0.11 6.13
N GLN A 221 2.61 -0.35 5.32
CA GLN A 221 2.53 0.04 3.91
C GLN A 221 2.31 1.55 3.75
N ALA A 222 1.38 2.12 4.52
CA ALA A 222 1.15 3.57 4.52
C ALA A 222 2.39 4.35 4.95
N PHE A 223 3.10 3.91 5.99
CA PHE A 223 4.36 4.53 6.43
C PHE A 223 5.41 4.55 5.33
N ALA A 224 5.63 3.42 4.68
CA ALA A 224 6.65 3.30 3.64
C ALA A 224 6.33 4.18 2.43
N VAL A 225 5.06 4.18 1.99
CA VAL A 225 4.60 5.02 0.88
C VAL A 225 4.71 6.51 1.22
N ALA A 226 4.30 6.91 2.44
CA ALA A 226 4.44 8.28 2.92
C ALA A 226 5.92 8.71 3.03
N GLY A 227 6.79 7.82 3.52
CA GLY A 227 8.23 8.06 3.60
C GLY A 227 8.84 8.36 2.23
N TYR A 228 8.53 7.52 1.24
CA TYR A 228 8.98 7.74 -0.14
C TYR A 228 8.41 9.03 -0.74
N ALA A 229 7.13 9.31 -0.53
CA ALA A 229 6.50 10.54 -1.02
C ALA A 229 7.18 11.80 -0.43
N LYS A 230 7.53 11.76 0.85
CA LYS A 230 8.27 12.83 1.54
C LYS A 230 9.68 13.00 0.99
N GLU A 231 10.39 11.90 0.78
CA GLU A 231 11.78 11.89 0.25
C GLU A 231 11.88 12.58 -1.11
N ILE A 232 10.92 12.32 -2.00
CA ILE A 232 10.92 12.89 -3.35
C ILE A 232 10.18 14.22 -3.46
N GLY A 233 9.63 14.74 -2.36
CA GLY A 233 8.84 15.98 -2.36
C GLY A 233 7.58 15.90 -3.23
N ALA A 234 6.89 14.74 -3.23
CA ALA A 234 5.67 14.54 -4.00
C ALA A 234 4.55 15.48 -3.51
N LYS A 235 3.78 16.05 -4.45
CA LYS A 235 2.62 16.89 -4.13
C LYS A 235 1.34 16.09 -3.92
N TYR A 236 1.30 14.88 -4.46
CA TYR A 236 0.15 14.00 -4.46
C TYR A 236 0.55 12.62 -3.97
N ILE A 237 -0.33 12.01 -3.18
CA ILE A 237 -0.25 10.61 -2.79
C ILE A 237 -1.59 9.95 -3.12
N ALA A 238 -1.59 8.67 -3.53
CA ALA A 238 -2.81 8.02 -3.96
C ALA A 238 -2.88 6.56 -3.50
N HIS A 239 -4.10 6.07 -3.34
CA HIS A 239 -4.39 4.65 -3.14
C HIS A 239 -5.70 4.24 -3.83
N GLY A 240 -5.86 2.94 -4.10
CA GLY A 240 -7.02 2.36 -4.78
C GLY A 240 -8.07 1.76 -3.83
N SER A 241 -8.12 2.18 -2.57
CA SER A 241 -9.12 1.62 -1.64
C SER A 241 -10.53 2.15 -1.93
N THR A 242 -11.52 1.26 -1.76
CA THR A 242 -12.94 1.61 -1.88
C THR A 242 -13.48 2.31 -0.63
N GLY A 243 -14.64 2.94 -0.73
CA GLY A 243 -15.30 3.62 0.39
C GLY A 243 -15.88 2.71 1.48
N ALA A 244 -15.92 1.39 1.27
CA ALA A 244 -16.55 0.45 2.20
C ALA A 244 -15.57 -0.22 3.18
N GLY A 245 -14.28 -0.28 2.84
CA GLY A 245 -13.27 -1.00 3.63
C GLY A 245 -12.59 -0.14 4.70
N ASN A 246 -11.84 -0.81 5.58
CA ASN A 246 -11.04 -0.16 6.62
C ASN A 246 -9.73 0.45 6.08
N ASP A 247 -9.21 -0.08 4.98
CA ASP A 247 -7.89 0.27 4.46
C ASP A 247 -7.79 1.73 4.06
N GLN A 248 -8.87 2.30 3.50
CA GLN A 248 -8.95 3.72 3.18
C GLN A 248 -8.69 4.60 4.40
N VAL A 249 -9.29 4.26 5.55
CA VAL A 249 -9.13 5.04 6.78
C VAL A 249 -7.70 4.95 7.29
N ARG A 250 -7.11 3.75 7.26
CA ARG A 250 -5.71 3.53 7.70
C ARG A 250 -4.71 4.31 6.87
N PHE A 251 -4.85 4.27 5.53
CA PHE A 251 -3.99 5.03 4.62
C PHE A 251 -4.16 6.54 4.83
N ASP A 252 -5.39 7.03 4.81
CA ASP A 252 -5.68 8.46 4.96
C ASP A 252 -5.18 9.00 6.30
N MET A 253 -5.39 8.27 7.42
CA MET A 253 -4.90 8.69 8.73
C MET A 253 -3.39 8.86 8.77
N ILE A 254 -2.64 7.87 8.28
CA ILE A 254 -1.18 7.93 8.27
C ILE A 254 -0.69 9.04 7.33
N PHE A 255 -1.30 9.19 6.15
CA PHE A 255 -0.93 10.23 5.19
C PHE A 255 -1.21 11.63 5.74
N ASN A 256 -2.38 11.86 6.33
CA ASN A 256 -2.72 13.15 6.94
C ASN A 256 -1.80 13.53 8.10
N ILE A 257 -1.35 12.56 8.91
CA ILE A 257 -0.45 12.82 10.04
C ILE A 257 0.97 13.11 9.56
N LEU A 258 1.49 12.34 8.59
CA LEU A 258 2.88 12.43 8.17
C LEU A 258 3.13 13.44 7.04
N LEU A 259 2.09 13.75 6.27
CA LEU A 259 2.16 14.54 5.05
C LEU A 259 0.97 15.53 4.96
N PRO A 260 0.77 16.43 5.96
CA PRO A 260 -0.42 17.28 6.03
C PRO A 260 -0.57 18.24 4.83
N GLU A 261 0.53 18.51 4.11
CA GLU A 261 0.54 19.40 2.93
C GLU A 261 0.38 18.65 1.60
N VAL A 262 0.26 17.32 1.62
CA VAL A 262 0.16 16.48 0.42
C VAL A 262 -1.31 16.15 0.14
N GLU A 263 -1.77 16.37 -1.08
CA GLU A 263 -3.14 16.02 -1.48
C GLU A 263 -3.27 14.50 -1.66
N ILE A 264 -4.26 13.90 -0.98
CA ILE A 264 -4.60 12.48 -1.12
C ILE A 264 -5.61 12.32 -2.25
N ILE A 265 -5.31 11.45 -3.22
CA ILE A 265 -6.18 11.15 -4.35
C ILE A 265 -6.64 9.70 -4.29
N THR A 266 -7.94 9.47 -4.28
CA THR A 266 -8.54 8.14 -4.16
C THR A 266 -9.53 7.87 -5.30
N PRO A 267 -9.04 7.57 -6.52
CA PRO A 267 -9.87 7.56 -7.73
C PRO A 267 -11.10 6.65 -7.65
N ILE A 268 -10.97 5.49 -7.00
CA ILE A 268 -12.06 4.52 -6.85
C ILE A 268 -13.15 5.07 -5.92
N ARG A 269 -12.76 5.52 -4.74
CA ARG A 269 -13.67 6.06 -3.73
C ARG A 269 -14.33 7.35 -4.18
N ASP A 270 -13.54 8.29 -4.70
CA ASP A 270 -14.01 9.63 -5.01
C ASP A 270 -14.98 9.62 -6.21
N ASN A 271 -14.75 8.76 -7.19
CA ASN A 271 -15.61 8.62 -8.37
C ASN A 271 -16.65 7.49 -8.23
N LYS A 272 -16.67 6.75 -7.11
CA LYS A 272 -17.57 5.59 -6.86
C LYS A 272 -17.55 4.57 -7.99
N VAL A 273 -16.36 4.28 -8.49
CA VAL A 273 -16.16 3.39 -9.65
C VAL A 273 -16.43 1.94 -9.27
N SER A 274 -17.25 1.27 -10.05
CA SER A 274 -17.52 -0.14 -9.89
C SER A 274 -16.47 -0.99 -10.58
N ARG A 275 -16.30 -2.25 -10.14
CA ARG A 275 -15.36 -3.21 -10.74
C ARG A 275 -15.52 -3.38 -12.25
N ASN A 276 -16.76 -3.36 -12.75
CA ASN A 276 -17.02 -3.47 -14.19
C ASN A 276 -16.57 -2.23 -14.96
N GLU A 277 -16.80 -1.05 -14.41
CA GLU A 277 -16.34 0.22 -14.99
C GLU A 277 -14.81 0.29 -15.02
N GLU A 278 -14.12 -0.18 -13.98
CA GLU A 278 -12.65 -0.28 -13.98
C GLU A 278 -12.13 -1.17 -15.10
N ILE A 279 -12.74 -2.34 -15.28
CA ILE A 279 -12.37 -3.30 -16.34
C ILE A 279 -12.60 -2.68 -17.71
N GLU A 280 -13.74 -2.04 -17.93
CA GLU A 280 -14.08 -1.42 -19.21
C GLU A 280 -13.15 -0.24 -19.51
N TYR A 281 -12.86 0.59 -18.52
CA TYR A 281 -11.91 1.68 -18.65
C TYR A 281 -10.52 1.18 -19.06
N LEU A 282 -10.00 0.12 -18.42
CA LEU A 282 -8.71 -0.46 -18.74
C LEU A 282 -8.66 -1.08 -20.15
N LYS A 283 -9.77 -1.67 -20.62
CA LYS A 283 -9.88 -2.19 -22.00
C LYS A 283 -9.68 -1.09 -23.05
N ASN A 284 -10.14 0.14 -22.81
CA ASN A 284 -9.94 1.26 -23.72
C ASN A 284 -8.45 1.61 -23.94
N PHE A 285 -7.57 1.18 -23.03
CA PHE A 285 -6.11 1.32 -23.15
C PHE A 285 -5.40 0.04 -23.60
N GLY A 286 -6.17 -0.96 -24.11
CA GLY A 286 -5.61 -2.22 -24.58
C GLY A 286 -5.13 -3.16 -23.46
N ILE A 287 -5.58 -2.94 -22.22
CA ILE A 287 -5.23 -3.80 -21.08
C ILE A 287 -6.30 -4.88 -20.98
N MET A 288 -5.98 -6.06 -21.54
CA MET A 288 -6.86 -7.23 -21.62
C MET A 288 -6.35 -8.29 -20.64
N GLU A 289 -6.53 -8.08 -19.35
CA GLU A 289 -6.26 -9.11 -18.35
C GLU A 289 -7.56 -9.84 -17.99
N ASP A 290 -7.44 -11.13 -17.70
CA ASP A 290 -8.59 -11.94 -17.26
C ASP A 290 -8.84 -11.71 -15.76
N TRP A 291 -9.52 -10.62 -15.46
CA TRP A 291 -9.92 -10.25 -14.11
C TRP A 291 -10.99 -11.18 -13.51
N SER A 292 -11.60 -12.05 -14.33
CA SER A 292 -12.63 -13.00 -13.87
C SER A 292 -12.02 -14.12 -13.03
N LYS A 293 -10.73 -14.42 -13.22
CA LYS A 293 -10.00 -15.42 -12.42
C LYS A 293 -9.70 -14.97 -10.99
N ALA A 294 -9.73 -13.68 -10.72
CA ALA A 294 -9.58 -13.14 -9.38
C ALA A 294 -10.96 -13.11 -8.65
N VAL A 295 -11.54 -14.30 -8.44
CA VAL A 295 -12.82 -14.46 -7.71
C VAL A 295 -12.65 -14.00 -6.26
N TYR A 296 -11.47 -14.22 -5.69
CA TYR A 296 -11.13 -13.87 -4.32
C TYR A 296 -10.09 -12.74 -4.28
N SER A 297 -10.30 -11.79 -3.37
CA SER A 297 -9.32 -10.76 -3.03
C SER A 297 -8.37 -11.31 -1.98
N ILE A 298 -7.14 -11.59 -2.37
CA ILE A 298 -6.13 -12.20 -1.49
C ILE A 298 -5.06 -11.16 -1.20
N ASN A 299 -4.84 -10.87 0.09
CA ASN A 299 -3.78 -9.99 0.55
C ASN A 299 -2.83 -10.78 1.44
N LYS A 300 -1.59 -10.98 0.95
CA LYS A 300 -0.56 -11.76 1.62
C LYS A 300 0.42 -10.86 2.38
N GLY A 301 0.80 -11.28 3.58
CA GLY A 301 1.85 -10.67 4.37
C GLY A 301 2.55 -11.72 5.23
N ILE A 302 3.66 -11.37 5.86
CA ILE A 302 4.40 -12.29 6.75
C ILE A 302 3.56 -12.77 7.94
N TRP A 303 2.62 -11.94 8.40
CA TRP A 303 1.78 -12.22 9.58
C TRP A 303 0.41 -12.83 9.21
N GLY A 304 0.30 -13.42 8.02
CA GLY A 304 -0.88 -14.10 7.51
C GLY A 304 -1.52 -13.42 6.32
N THR A 305 -2.55 -14.05 5.81
CA THR A 305 -3.24 -13.67 4.58
C THR A 305 -4.71 -13.42 4.86
N SER A 306 -5.30 -12.37 4.31
CA SER A 306 -6.75 -12.20 4.28
C SER A 306 -7.32 -12.63 2.94
N VAL A 307 -8.54 -13.18 2.99
CA VAL A 307 -9.29 -13.66 1.83
C VAL A 307 -10.68 -13.03 1.86
N GLY A 308 -10.99 -12.22 0.85
CA GLY A 308 -12.33 -11.66 0.63
C GLY A 308 -12.97 -12.32 -0.59
N GLY A 309 -14.27 -12.59 -0.50
CA GLY A 309 -15.06 -13.18 -1.58
C GLY A 309 -16.54 -12.93 -1.36
N ARG A 310 -17.37 -13.44 -2.25
CA ARG A 310 -18.83 -13.33 -2.15
C ARG A 310 -19.34 -13.86 -0.80
N GLU A 311 -18.78 -14.93 -0.32
CA GLU A 311 -19.13 -15.65 0.91
C GLU A 311 -18.92 -14.76 2.15
N THR A 312 -17.95 -13.83 2.09
CA THR A 312 -17.70 -12.89 3.20
C THR A 312 -18.75 -11.79 3.31
N LEU A 313 -19.59 -11.61 2.30
CA LEU A 313 -20.68 -10.64 2.30
C LEU A 313 -21.96 -11.17 2.94
N THR A 314 -22.00 -12.47 3.29
CA THR A 314 -23.12 -13.14 3.94
C THR A 314 -22.78 -13.53 5.37
N SER A 315 -23.77 -13.85 6.18
CA SER A 315 -23.55 -14.35 7.55
C SER A 315 -23.46 -15.88 7.64
N CYS A 316 -23.93 -16.60 6.64
CA CYS A 316 -24.12 -18.06 6.69
C CYS A 316 -23.19 -18.85 5.78
N GLU A 317 -22.49 -18.22 4.85
CA GLU A 317 -21.58 -18.92 3.94
C GLU A 317 -20.15 -18.92 4.47
N TYR A 318 -19.41 -20.00 4.22
CA TYR A 318 -17.99 -20.14 4.52
C TYR A 318 -17.19 -20.15 3.21
N LEU A 319 -15.94 -19.71 3.27
CA LEU A 319 -15.05 -19.75 2.11
C LEU A 319 -14.72 -21.22 1.75
N PRO A 320 -14.79 -21.60 0.47
CA PRO A 320 -14.40 -22.94 0.04
C PRO A 320 -12.88 -23.13 0.10
N GLU A 321 -12.42 -24.37 0.10
CA GLU A 321 -11.00 -24.72 0.22
C GLU A 321 -10.11 -24.00 -0.81
N GLU A 322 -10.57 -23.91 -2.04
CA GLU A 322 -9.86 -23.28 -3.16
C GLU A 322 -9.67 -21.77 -3.00
N ALA A 323 -10.42 -21.13 -2.10
CA ALA A 323 -10.26 -19.70 -1.81
C ALA A 323 -9.00 -19.40 -1.00
N PHE A 324 -8.47 -20.38 -0.28
CA PHE A 324 -7.29 -20.19 0.55
C PHE A 324 -5.99 -20.37 -0.25
N PRO A 325 -4.94 -19.56 0.02
CA PRO A 325 -3.71 -19.56 -0.78
C PRO A 325 -2.89 -20.84 -0.66
N THR A 326 -2.99 -21.56 0.45
CA THR A 326 -2.34 -22.87 0.60
C THR A 326 -3.37 -24.00 0.48
N GLN A 327 -2.92 -25.22 0.20
CA GLN A 327 -3.78 -26.39 0.12
C GLN A 327 -3.25 -27.49 1.03
N LEU A 328 -4.12 -28.40 1.49
CA LEU A 328 -3.73 -29.51 2.34
C LEU A 328 -2.82 -30.47 1.56
N ASN A 329 -1.52 -30.45 1.86
CA ASN A 329 -0.52 -31.29 1.22
C ASN A 329 -0.02 -32.43 2.14
N ARG A 330 -0.14 -32.27 3.46
CA ARG A 330 0.31 -33.26 4.45
C ARG A 330 -0.86 -33.81 5.26
N ARG A 331 -0.90 -35.12 5.41
CA ARG A 331 -1.94 -35.83 6.16
C ARG A 331 -1.41 -36.61 7.39
N ASP A 332 -0.08 -36.61 7.57
CA ASP A 332 0.62 -37.12 8.75
C ASP A 332 0.50 -36.17 9.92
N THR A 333 1.05 -36.56 11.05
CA THR A 333 1.27 -35.65 12.19
C THR A 333 2.76 -35.39 12.37
N MET A 334 3.10 -34.17 12.79
CA MET A 334 4.48 -33.78 13.05
C MET A 334 4.57 -32.99 14.34
N THR A 335 5.47 -33.36 15.23
CA THR A 335 5.83 -32.53 16.39
C THR A 335 6.96 -31.61 16.01
N ILE A 336 6.80 -30.35 16.33
CA ILE A 336 7.78 -29.27 16.12
C ILE A 336 8.14 -28.62 17.45
N GLU A 337 9.31 -27.99 17.50
CA GLU A 337 9.77 -27.21 18.63
C GLU A 337 9.97 -25.75 18.24
N LEU A 338 9.39 -24.85 19.04
CA LEU A 338 9.55 -23.40 18.91
C LEU A 338 10.39 -22.88 20.07
N ALA A 339 11.55 -22.28 19.76
CA ALA A 339 12.42 -21.69 20.77
C ALA A 339 12.16 -20.19 20.90
N PHE A 340 11.92 -19.73 22.12
CA PHE A 340 11.74 -18.33 22.48
C PHE A 340 12.88 -17.85 23.38
N LYS A 341 13.30 -16.61 23.15
CA LYS A 341 14.26 -15.89 24.00
C LYS A 341 13.75 -14.48 24.28
N SER A 342 13.50 -14.19 25.54
CA SER A 342 12.89 -12.92 25.98
C SER A 342 11.65 -12.54 25.16
N GLY A 343 10.77 -13.53 24.91
CA GLY A 343 9.53 -13.41 24.16
C GLY A 343 9.67 -13.47 22.63
N GLU A 344 10.85 -13.32 22.08
CA GLU A 344 11.06 -13.39 20.63
C GLU A 344 11.28 -14.82 20.15
N LEU A 345 10.61 -15.22 19.06
CA LEU A 345 10.84 -16.50 18.39
C LEU A 345 12.23 -16.47 17.74
N CYS A 346 13.12 -17.36 18.15
CA CYS A 346 14.51 -17.41 17.70
C CYS A 346 14.99 -18.79 17.21
N GLY A 347 14.09 -19.78 17.15
CA GLY A 347 14.44 -21.10 16.63
C GLY A 347 13.23 -21.96 16.30
N LEU A 348 13.42 -22.90 15.38
CA LEU A 348 12.43 -23.85 14.91
C LEU A 348 13.11 -25.21 14.71
N ASN A 349 12.55 -26.29 15.31
CA ASN A 349 13.04 -27.68 15.15
C ASN A 349 14.54 -27.89 15.42
N GLY A 350 15.08 -27.26 16.47
CA GLY A 350 16.49 -27.37 16.81
C GLY A 350 17.41 -26.44 16.02
N GLU A 351 16.95 -25.81 14.96
CA GLU A 351 17.66 -24.76 14.25
C GLU A 351 17.63 -23.49 15.13
N LYS A 352 18.79 -23.11 15.63
CA LYS A 352 18.96 -21.98 16.57
C LYS A 352 19.53 -20.75 15.83
N ASN A 353 19.27 -19.58 16.37
CA ASN A 353 19.74 -18.30 15.85
C ASN A 353 19.12 -17.90 14.48
N LEU A 354 17.92 -18.37 14.18
CA LEU A 354 17.12 -17.80 13.10
C LEU A 354 16.73 -16.36 13.48
N SER A 355 16.69 -15.48 12.50
CA SER A 355 15.96 -14.21 12.69
C SER A 355 14.48 -14.53 12.89
N SER A 356 13.80 -13.74 13.71
CA SER A 356 12.35 -13.96 13.95
C SER A 356 11.54 -13.92 12.65
N VAL A 357 11.94 -13.09 11.69
CA VAL A 357 11.30 -13.02 10.36
C VAL A 357 11.44 -14.33 9.59
N GLU A 358 12.64 -14.94 9.59
CA GLU A 358 12.87 -16.24 8.94
C GLU A 358 12.11 -17.35 9.65
N ALA A 359 12.14 -17.38 10.98
CA ALA A 359 11.40 -18.37 11.77
C ALA A 359 9.88 -18.30 11.51
N ILE A 360 9.31 -17.08 11.40
CA ILE A 360 7.91 -16.86 11.08
C ILE A 360 7.60 -17.37 9.66
N LYS A 361 8.44 -17.04 8.67
CA LYS A 361 8.26 -17.50 7.28
C LYS A 361 8.30 -19.02 7.16
N ASN A 362 9.30 -19.64 7.78
CA ASN A 362 9.45 -21.10 7.76
C ASN A 362 8.26 -21.81 8.43
N LEU A 363 7.80 -21.28 9.56
CA LEU A 363 6.62 -21.80 10.24
C LEU A 363 5.33 -21.60 9.45
N ALA A 364 5.18 -20.43 8.80
CA ALA A 364 4.01 -20.16 7.95
C ALA A 364 3.95 -21.12 6.76
N GLN A 365 5.08 -21.41 6.12
CA GLN A 365 5.17 -22.40 5.05
C GLN A 365 4.77 -23.78 5.56
N LEU A 366 5.35 -24.24 6.68
CA LEU A 366 5.09 -25.54 7.26
C LEU A 366 3.62 -25.70 7.67
N THR A 367 3.03 -24.72 8.35
CA THR A 367 1.62 -24.75 8.77
C THR A 367 0.66 -24.68 7.57
N GLY A 368 1.07 -24.04 6.48
CA GLY A 368 0.34 -24.01 5.22
C GLY A 368 0.18 -25.40 4.59
N GLU A 369 1.22 -26.26 4.67
CA GLU A 369 1.15 -27.65 4.18
C GLU A 369 0.08 -28.49 4.90
N TYR A 370 -0.26 -28.15 6.13
CA TYR A 370 -1.32 -28.74 6.95
C TYR A 370 -2.66 -28.01 6.88
N ALA A 371 -2.76 -26.95 6.08
CA ALA A 371 -3.94 -26.08 6.00
C ALA A 371 -4.39 -25.52 7.37
N ILE A 372 -3.44 -25.23 8.25
CA ILE A 372 -3.69 -24.71 9.61
C ILE A 372 -3.97 -23.22 9.56
N GLY A 373 -4.85 -22.75 10.46
CA GLY A 373 -5.05 -21.32 10.72
C GLY A 373 -6.02 -20.61 9.80
N ARG A 374 -6.96 -21.35 9.23
CA ARG A 374 -8.06 -20.82 8.41
C ARG A 374 -9.28 -20.57 9.27
N ASP A 375 -9.83 -19.36 9.17
CA ASP A 375 -11.07 -18.99 9.86
C ASP A 375 -11.73 -17.77 9.23
N MET A 376 -12.91 -17.41 9.75
CA MET A 376 -13.68 -16.22 9.38
C MET A 376 -13.77 -15.28 10.57
N HIS A 377 -13.19 -14.10 10.44
CA HIS A 377 -13.38 -13.05 11.44
C HIS A 377 -14.63 -12.22 11.15
N VAL A 378 -15.42 -11.97 12.18
CA VAL A 378 -16.53 -11.02 12.17
C VAL A 378 -16.23 -9.90 13.16
N GLY A 379 -16.29 -8.67 12.70
CA GLY A 379 -16.00 -7.52 13.56
C GLY A 379 -16.59 -6.22 13.05
N ASP A 380 -16.45 -5.18 13.86
CA ASP A 380 -16.83 -3.83 13.46
C ASP A 380 -15.74 -3.24 12.55
N THR A 381 -16.16 -2.68 11.44
CA THR A 381 -15.29 -1.82 10.64
C THR A 381 -15.08 -0.48 11.36
N ILE A 382 -14.01 0.23 11.03
CA ILE A 382 -13.72 1.56 11.60
C ILE A 382 -14.87 2.54 11.36
N ILE A 383 -15.60 2.37 10.26
CA ILE A 383 -16.77 3.19 9.89
C ILE A 383 -18.09 2.71 10.52
N GLY A 384 -18.05 1.76 11.45
CA GLY A 384 -19.22 1.34 12.25
C GLY A 384 -20.14 0.31 11.61
N ILE A 385 -19.71 -0.40 10.57
CA ILE A 385 -20.48 -1.46 9.91
C ILE A 385 -19.89 -2.82 10.26
N LYS A 386 -20.73 -3.85 10.48
CA LYS A 386 -20.26 -5.23 10.64
C LYS A 386 -19.67 -5.74 9.32
N GLY A 387 -18.46 -6.27 9.41
CA GLY A 387 -17.76 -6.87 8.28
C GLY A 387 -17.28 -8.28 8.59
N ARG A 388 -17.12 -9.09 7.55
CA ARG A 388 -16.51 -10.41 7.62
C ARG A 388 -15.28 -10.46 6.73
N VAL A 389 -14.28 -11.18 7.16
CA VAL A 389 -13.07 -11.47 6.38
C VAL A 389 -12.60 -12.88 6.67
N GLY A 390 -12.33 -13.64 5.63
CA GLY A 390 -11.61 -14.89 5.77
C GLY A 390 -10.12 -14.64 5.93
N PHE A 391 -9.43 -15.53 6.60
CA PHE A 391 -7.98 -15.46 6.72
C PHE A 391 -7.34 -16.83 6.84
N GLU A 392 -6.05 -16.87 6.49
CA GLU A 392 -5.15 -17.99 6.73
C GLU A 392 -3.90 -17.45 7.42
N ALA A 393 -3.68 -17.89 8.66
CA ALA A 393 -2.61 -17.38 9.52
C ALA A 393 -2.03 -18.47 10.42
N GLY A 394 -1.65 -19.63 9.84
CA GLY A 394 -1.17 -20.79 10.59
C GLY A 394 0.04 -20.49 11.44
N GLY A 395 1.07 -19.89 10.88
CA GLY A 395 2.27 -19.47 11.62
C GLY A 395 1.96 -18.57 12.81
N PRO A 396 1.29 -17.41 12.59
CA PRO A 396 0.89 -16.50 13.65
C PRO A 396 0.09 -17.15 14.79
N LEU A 397 -0.92 -17.96 14.47
CA LEU A 397 -1.75 -18.62 15.48
C LEU A 397 -0.97 -19.62 16.31
N VAL A 398 -0.08 -20.40 15.68
CA VAL A 398 0.81 -21.34 16.38
C VAL A 398 1.77 -20.58 17.29
N ILE A 399 2.39 -19.48 16.80
CA ILE A 399 3.31 -18.66 17.60
C ILE A 399 2.59 -18.08 18.82
N ILE A 400 1.43 -17.41 18.61
CA ILE A 400 0.65 -16.79 19.69
C ILE A 400 0.27 -17.82 20.74
N LYS A 401 -0.19 -18.99 20.33
CA LYS A 401 -0.61 -20.04 21.26
C LYS A 401 0.56 -20.66 22.02
N ALA A 402 1.68 -20.90 21.34
CA ALA A 402 2.91 -21.42 21.95
C ALA A 402 3.53 -20.41 22.93
N HIS A 403 3.65 -19.15 22.52
CA HIS A 403 4.14 -18.06 23.35
C HIS A 403 3.29 -17.87 24.61
N HIS A 404 1.95 -17.84 24.45
CA HIS A 404 1.03 -17.74 25.58
C HIS A 404 1.13 -18.95 26.52
N ALA A 405 1.37 -20.16 26.01
CA ALA A 405 1.59 -21.34 26.84
C ALA A 405 2.87 -21.17 27.69
N LEU A 406 3.97 -20.72 27.09
CA LEU A 406 5.21 -20.45 27.80
C LEU A 406 5.01 -19.36 28.87
N GLU A 407 4.34 -18.27 28.56
CA GLU A 407 4.07 -17.17 29.50
C GLU A 407 3.31 -17.65 30.76
N LYS A 408 2.33 -18.54 30.60
CA LYS A 408 1.57 -19.10 31.75
C LYS A 408 2.46 -19.87 32.72
N HIS A 409 3.58 -20.35 32.27
CA HIS A 409 4.55 -21.04 33.11
C HIS A 409 5.57 -20.10 33.79
N VAL A 410 5.84 -18.93 33.17
CA VAL A 410 6.96 -18.07 33.60
C VAL A 410 6.54 -16.71 34.15
N LEU A 411 5.30 -16.30 33.96
CA LEU A 411 4.77 -15.03 34.45
C LEU A 411 3.84 -15.24 35.65
N THR A 412 3.85 -14.29 36.57
CA THR A 412 2.93 -14.28 37.69
C THR A 412 1.49 -13.99 37.24
N LYS A 413 0.50 -14.39 38.07
CA LYS A 413 -0.92 -14.15 37.84
C LYS A 413 -1.22 -12.70 37.47
N TRP A 414 -0.64 -11.71 38.19
CA TRP A 414 -0.93 -10.30 37.97
C TRP A 414 -0.25 -9.72 36.74
N GLN A 415 0.93 -10.25 36.35
CA GLN A 415 1.55 -9.90 35.06
C GLN A 415 0.68 -10.34 33.88
N LEU A 416 0.19 -11.58 33.91
CA LEU A 416 -0.71 -12.09 32.86
C LEU A 416 -2.00 -11.27 32.78
N TYR A 417 -2.64 -10.99 33.95
CA TYR A 417 -3.90 -10.24 33.99
C TYR A 417 -3.79 -8.86 33.33
N TRP A 418 -2.79 -8.07 33.74
CA TRP A 418 -2.59 -6.72 33.18
C TRP A 418 -2.13 -6.74 31.73
N LYS A 419 -1.28 -7.70 31.40
CA LYS A 419 -0.80 -7.87 30.02
C LYS A 419 -1.94 -8.13 29.06
N ASP A 420 -2.86 -9.03 29.39
CA ASP A 420 -4.00 -9.37 28.54
C ASP A 420 -4.94 -8.18 28.32
N GLN A 421 -5.18 -7.37 29.38
CA GLN A 421 -5.97 -6.15 29.26
C GLN A 421 -5.32 -5.14 28.30
N LEU A 422 -4.05 -4.83 28.51
CA LEU A 422 -3.32 -3.86 27.69
C LEU A 422 -3.12 -4.35 26.25
N ALA A 423 -2.88 -5.64 26.06
CA ALA A 423 -2.74 -6.24 24.74
C ALA A 423 -4.04 -6.17 23.94
N ASN A 424 -5.20 -6.34 24.59
CA ASN A 424 -6.49 -6.17 23.94
C ASN A 424 -6.70 -4.71 23.46
N TRP A 425 -6.34 -3.72 24.30
CA TRP A 425 -6.34 -2.32 23.90
C TRP A 425 -5.37 -2.04 22.75
N TYR A 426 -4.14 -2.56 22.83
CA TYR A 426 -3.15 -2.44 21.76
C TYR A 426 -3.69 -2.94 20.43
N GLY A 427 -4.29 -4.14 20.43
CA GLY A 427 -4.89 -4.73 19.24
C GLY A 427 -6.04 -3.91 18.65
N ASN A 428 -6.89 -3.33 19.50
CA ASN A 428 -7.99 -2.47 19.06
C ASN A 428 -7.48 -1.17 18.42
N LEU A 429 -6.58 -0.47 19.09
CA LEU A 429 -5.97 0.77 18.58
C LEU A 429 -5.23 0.52 17.27
N LEU A 430 -4.46 -0.56 17.19
CA LEU A 430 -3.77 -0.94 15.95
C LEU A 430 -4.76 -1.23 14.82
N HIS A 431 -5.83 -1.98 15.09
CA HIS A 431 -6.87 -2.28 14.10
C HIS A 431 -7.51 -1.01 13.53
N GLU A 432 -7.73 -0.01 14.36
CA GLU A 432 -8.35 1.25 13.98
C GLU A 432 -7.39 2.29 13.38
N GLY A 433 -6.09 1.96 13.29
CA GLY A 433 -5.08 2.84 12.66
C GLY A 433 -4.37 3.80 13.62
N HIS A 434 -4.62 3.72 14.93
CA HIS A 434 -4.05 4.60 15.95
C HIS A 434 -2.59 4.27 16.33
N PHE A 435 -1.83 3.67 15.43
CA PHE A 435 -0.44 3.27 15.71
C PHE A 435 0.46 4.42 16.16
N LEU A 436 0.18 5.65 15.71
CA LEU A 436 0.95 6.85 16.06
C LEU A 436 0.53 7.48 17.40
N ASP A 437 -0.55 7.00 18.02
CA ASP A 437 -0.94 7.49 19.34
C ASP A 437 0.15 7.14 20.38
N PRO A 438 0.57 8.09 21.24
CA PRO A 438 1.60 7.86 22.26
C PRO A 438 1.32 6.67 23.16
N VAL A 439 0.06 6.40 23.50
CA VAL A 439 -0.34 5.27 24.34
C VAL A 439 0.14 3.92 23.80
N MET A 440 0.30 3.79 22.47
CA MET A 440 0.84 2.58 21.87
C MET A 440 2.27 2.30 22.38
N ARG A 441 3.08 3.33 22.49
CA ARG A 441 4.48 3.23 23.01
C ARG A 441 4.50 2.90 24.48
N ASP A 442 3.52 3.40 25.26
CA ASP A 442 3.43 3.09 26.69
C ASP A 442 3.06 1.61 26.91
N ILE A 443 2.08 1.11 26.15
CA ILE A 443 1.70 -0.30 26.18
C ILE A 443 2.86 -1.20 25.71
N GLU A 444 3.56 -0.85 24.64
CA GLU A 444 4.71 -1.60 24.13
C GLU A 444 5.80 -1.76 25.20
N LYS A 445 6.12 -0.69 25.95
CA LYS A 445 7.08 -0.76 27.06
C LYS A 445 6.63 -1.67 28.18
N PHE A 446 5.34 -1.65 28.52
CA PHE A 446 4.78 -2.59 29.46
C PHE A 446 4.93 -4.03 28.98
N LEU A 447 4.53 -4.31 27.73
CA LEU A 447 4.67 -5.64 27.13
C LEU A 447 6.14 -6.09 27.14
N GLU A 448 7.09 -5.25 26.71
CA GLU A 448 8.52 -5.56 26.73
C GLU A 448 9.02 -5.92 28.15
N SER A 449 8.56 -5.20 29.15
CA SER A 449 8.99 -5.44 30.55
C SER A 449 8.60 -6.82 31.06
N THR A 450 7.50 -7.39 30.55
CA THR A 450 7.02 -8.73 30.95
C THR A 450 7.79 -9.86 30.27
N GLN A 451 8.56 -9.59 29.19
CA GLN A 451 9.16 -10.64 28.38
C GLN A 451 10.53 -11.15 28.88
N LYS A 452 11.11 -10.53 29.89
CA LYS A 452 12.48 -10.85 30.36
C LYS A 452 12.67 -12.33 30.71
N SER A 453 11.68 -12.96 31.31
CA SER A 453 11.71 -14.39 31.69
C SER A 453 11.01 -15.31 30.67
N VAL A 454 10.41 -14.77 29.62
CA VAL A 454 9.72 -15.58 28.60
C VAL A 454 10.76 -16.21 27.66
N THR A 455 11.46 -17.22 28.19
CA THR A 455 12.56 -17.91 27.49
C THR A 455 12.39 -19.41 27.69
N GLY A 456 12.43 -20.17 26.61
CA GLY A 456 12.26 -21.62 26.65
C GLY A 456 11.87 -22.20 25.31
N THR A 457 11.60 -23.50 25.32
CA THR A 457 11.15 -24.26 24.13
C THR A 457 9.73 -24.74 24.35
N VAL A 458 8.92 -24.65 23.30
CA VAL A 458 7.53 -25.13 23.30
C VAL A 458 7.36 -26.20 22.23
N SER A 459 6.87 -27.38 22.63
CA SER A 459 6.57 -28.49 21.72
C SER A 459 5.14 -28.36 21.22
N VAL A 460 4.95 -28.45 19.90
CA VAL A 460 3.64 -28.31 19.23
C VAL A 460 3.44 -29.44 18.25
N LEU A 461 2.31 -30.14 18.34
CA LEU A 461 1.85 -31.11 17.37
C LEU A 461 1.09 -30.40 16.25
N LEU A 462 1.50 -30.63 15.01
CA LEU A 462 0.78 -30.25 13.80
C LEU A 462 0.03 -31.46 13.24
N ALA A 463 -1.18 -31.25 12.79
CA ALA A 463 -2.02 -32.23 12.10
C ALA A 463 -2.91 -31.51 11.07
N PRO A 464 -3.53 -32.21 10.10
CA PRO A 464 -4.44 -31.59 9.16
C PRO A 464 -5.46 -30.67 9.83
N TYR A 465 -5.49 -29.40 9.43
CA TYR A 465 -6.38 -28.32 9.90
C TYR A 465 -6.25 -27.93 11.37
N ARG A 466 -5.35 -28.51 12.16
CA ARG A 466 -5.24 -28.24 13.60
C ARG A 466 -3.81 -28.33 14.12
N PHE A 467 -3.60 -27.72 15.28
CA PHE A 467 -2.37 -27.88 16.06
C PHE A 467 -2.70 -27.97 17.55
N GLN A 468 -1.75 -28.47 18.33
CA GLN A 468 -1.87 -28.62 19.78
C GLN A 468 -0.52 -28.36 20.44
N VAL A 469 -0.48 -27.47 21.44
CA VAL A 469 0.68 -27.33 22.32
C VAL A 469 0.74 -28.53 23.26
N LEU A 470 1.87 -29.22 23.26
CA LEU A 470 2.09 -30.43 24.07
C LEU A 470 2.72 -30.12 25.43
N GLY A 471 3.63 -29.16 25.49
CA GLY A 471 4.33 -28.81 26.72
C GLY A 471 5.42 -27.77 26.47
N ILE A 472 6.07 -27.36 27.56
CA ILE A 472 7.17 -26.39 27.51
C ILE A 472 8.39 -26.89 28.31
N THR A 473 9.56 -26.30 28.01
CA THR A 473 10.74 -26.38 28.86
C THR A 473 11.30 -24.97 29.04
N SER A 474 11.47 -24.52 30.28
CA SER A 474 11.98 -23.18 30.56
C SER A 474 12.84 -23.18 31.84
N PRO A 475 13.95 -22.43 31.87
CA PRO A 475 14.71 -22.21 33.09
C PRO A 475 13.98 -21.29 34.10
N TYR A 476 12.88 -20.64 33.68
CA TYR A 476 12.07 -19.74 34.48
C TYR A 476 10.71 -20.33 34.85
N ASP A 477 10.53 -21.64 34.71
CA ASP A 477 9.24 -22.30 34.98
C ASP A 477 8.86 -22.18 36.46
N LEU A 478 7.71 -21.59 36.73
CA LEU A 478 7.14 -21.43 38.07
C LEU A 478 6.51 -22.73 38.61
N MET A 479 6.32 -23.75 37.77
CA MET A 479 6.00 -25.11 38.21
C MET A 479 7.29 -25.81 38.67
N SER A 480 7.99 -25.23 39.63
CA SER A 480 9.27 -25.75 40.15
C SER A 480 9.03 -26.60 41.40
N PRO A 481 9.26 -27.93 41.35
CA PRO A 481 9.11 -28.81 42.51
C PRO A 481 10.05 -28.51 43.66
N GLU A 482 11.15 -27.79 43.38
CA GLU A 482 12.13 -27.38 44.39
C GLU A 482 11.53 -26.40 45.43
N PHE A 483 10.60 -25.55 44.98
CA PHE A 483 10.02 -24.52 45.84
C PHE A 483 8.60 -24.87 46.33
N ALA A 484 7.74 -25.37 45.47
CA ALA A 484 6.40 -25.82 45.84
C ALA A 484 5.84 -26.78 44.79
N THR A 485 5.06 -27.76 45.19
CA THR A 485 4.38 -28.72 44.32
C THR A 485 2.88 -28.56 44.38
N TYR A 486 2.22 -28.70 43.22
CA TYR A 486 0.77 -28.84 43.17
C TYR A 486 0.39 -30.32 43.38
N GLY A 487 -0.26 -30.58 44.48
CA GLY A 487 -0.69 -31.96 44.79
C GLY A 487 -0.79 -32.24 46.29
N GLU A 488 -1.06 -33.47 46.64
CA GLU A 488 -1.30 -33.93 48.03
C GLU A 488 -0.03 -33.88 48.90
N MET A 489 1.15 -33.84 48.33
CA MET A 489 2.44 -33.83 49.01
C MET A 489 3.04 -32.41 49.16
N ASN A 490 2.19 -31.38 49.16
CA ASN A 490 2.65 -30.03 49.38
C ASN A 490 3.06 -29.82 50.87
N ASN A 491 4.31 -29.45 51.08
CA ASN A 491 4.88 -29.23 52.43
C ASN A 491 5.12 -27.75 52.77
N TYR A 492 4.65 -26.82 51.95
CA TYR A 492 4.93 -25.39 52.12
C TYR A 492 3.96 -24.71 53.09
N TRP A 493 2.76 -25.25 53.23
CA TRP A 493 1.71 -24.85 54.21
C TRP A 493 0.89 -26.06 54.62
N ASP A 494 0.25 -25.97 55.77
CA ASP A 494 -0.63 -27.01 56.31
C ASP A 494 -2.11 -26.67 56.18
N GLY A 495 -2.95 -27.56 56.66
CA GLY A 495 -4.41 -27.38 56.60
C GLY A 495 -4.92 -26.25 57.50
N ASP A 496 -4.20 -25.88 58.56
CA ASP A 496 -4.57 -24.78 59.45
C ASP A 496 -4.28 -23.43 58.81
N ASP A 497 -3.16 -23.31 58.09
CA ASP A 497 -2.83 -22.15 57.29
C ASP A 497 -3.90 -21.88 56.21
N VAL A 498 -4.35 -22.91 55.53
CA VAL A 498 -5.40 -22.82 54.51
C VAL A 498 -6.75 -22.44 55.11
N ARG A 499 -7.12 -23.01 56.26
CA ARG A 499 -8.34 -22.65 56.97
C ARG A 499 -8.33 -21.20 57.39
N GLY A 500 -7.23 -20.74 57.98
CA GLY A 500 -7.04 -19.36 58.39
C GLY A 500 -7.15 -18.37 57.22
N PHE A 501 -6.42 -18.65 56.13
CA PHE A 501 -6.46 -17.87 54.89
C PHE A 501 -7.87 -17.80 54.32
N SER A 502 -8.54 -18.94 54.12
CA SER A 502 -9.88 -19.01 53.53
C SER A 502 -10.93 -18.25 54.33
N LYS A 503 -10.85 -18.30 55.66
CA LYS A 503 -11.72 -17.57 56.57
C LYS A 503 -11.60 -16.05 56.39
N ILE A 504 -10.37 -15.53 56.34
CA ILE A 504 -10.09 -14.11 56.12
C ILE A 504 -10.46 -13.68 54.70
N PHE A 505 -10.05 -14.45 53.70
CA PHE A 505 -10.26 -14.13 52.29
C PHE A 505 -11.74 -14.10 51.89
N SER A 506 -12.59 -14.92 52.55
CA SER A 506 -14.03 -14.95 52.28
C SER A 506 -14.82 -13.83 53.00
N THR A 507 -14.21 -13.05 53.92
CA THR A 507 -14.91 -12.12 54.81
C THR A 507 -15.76 -11.11 54.03
N GLN A 508 -15.23 -10.44 53.03
CA GLN A 508 -15.96 -9.43 52.26
C GLN A 508 -17.17 -10.04 51.52
N SER A 509 -17.01 -11.18 50.89
CA SER A 509 -18.09 -11.90 50.21
C SER A 509 -19.15 -12.39 51.17
N MET A 510 -18.74 -12.87 52.35
CA MET A 510 -19.66 -13.27 53.42
C MET A 510 -20.49 -12.10 53.96
N ILE A 511 -19.86 -10.93 54.15
CA ILE A 511 -20.57 -9.73 54.58
C ILE A 511 -21.59 -9.32 53.51
N HIS A 512 -21.17 -9.23 52.28
CA HIS A 512 -22.05 -8.92 51.14
C HIS A 512 -23.26 -9.86 51.09
N TYR A 513 -23.02 -11.18 51.15
CA TYR A 513 -24.09 -12.18 51.16
C TYR A 513 -25.08 -11.99 52.31
N LYS A 514 -24.59 -11.80 53.56
CA LYS A 514 -25.43 -11.61 54.72
C LYS A 514 -26.25 -10.32 54.69
N VAL A 515 -25.65 -9.21 54.21
CA VAL A 515 -26.36 -7.93 54.06
C VAL A 515 -27.49 -8.05 53.05
N ASN A 516 -27.24 -8.70 51.91
CA ASN A 516 -28.29 -8.85 50.90
C ASN A 516 -29.39 -9.81 51.34
N LEU A 517 -29.07 -10.89 52.07
CA LEU A 517 -30.09 -11.78 52.63
C LEU A 517 -30.99 -11.08 53.64
N LYS A 518 -30.43 -10.13 54.41
CA LYS A 518 -31.22 -9.33 55.38
C LYS A 518 -32.21 -8.42 54.67
N ASN A 519 -31.74 -7.74 53.60
CA ASN A 519 -32.56 -6.79 52.84
C ASN A 519 -33.54 -7.45 51.86
N ALA A 520 -33.34 -8.72 51.50
CA ALA A 520 -34.26 -9.48 50.65
C ALA A 520 -35.49 -10.06 51.43
N LYS A 521 -35.54 -9.88 52.74
CA LYS A 521 -36.68 -10.28 53.59
C LYS A 521 -37.64 -9.13 53.91
N ASP A 522 -37.27 -7.92 53.48
CA ASP A 522 -38.10 -6.72 53.47
C ASP A 522 -38.69 -6.50 52.05
#